data_57120b183dc49df6e6fc2f916a7a5b00
#
_entry.id   57120b183dc49df6e6fc2f916a7a5b00
#
_cell.length_a   1.000
_cell.length_b   1.000
_cell.length_c   1.000
_cell.angle_alpha   90.00
_cell.angle_beta   90.00
_cell.angle_gamma   90.00
#
_symmetry.space_group_name_H-M   'P 1'
#
loop_
_entity.id
_entity.type
_entity.pdbx_description
1 polymer ?
#
loop_
_entity_poly.entity_id
_entity_poly.type
_entity_poly.pdbx_seq_one_letter_code
_entity_poly.pdbx_strand_id
1 'polypeptide(L)'
;YKSMSNDLKKYIQLVYSNKLDSKMTSEAFDVIMSGNATDGQIGAFLIALQINGINKNHVLGALDIMQKKMIPVNVPKNSIDTCGTGGDGIGSLNVSTATAFVVAGSGIPIAKHGNKALTSKCGSADVLEALNIKLIADPIELEKCINEINICFMFAPFHHPAMKYVGKVRQEIGIRTIFNMLGPLLNPGKVNSQLVGVFSEEVQTIYGEVLMELNRNKSIIVSGGFGMDEININGENKILVPGSEIKKFTASSIGIKNQNEKDLDGGDAIYNANRIK
;
A
#
# COMPACT_ATOMS: atom_id res chain seq x y z
N TYR A 1 -15.34 1.33 -36.91
CA TYR A 1 -14.97 2.15 -35.75
C TYR A 1 -16.00 1.91 -34.65
N LYS A 2 -15.75 0.95 -33.75
CA LYS A 2 -16.44 0.90 -32.45
C LYS A 2 -16.09 2.21 -31.73
N SER A 3 -17.08 3.01 -31.39
CA SER A 3 -16.93 4.20 -30.56
C SER A 3 -16.26 3.77 -29.27
N MET A 4 -14.95 3.98 -29.16
CA MET A 4 -14.21 3.84 -27.90
C MET A 4 -14.74 4.94 -26.99
N SER A 5 -15.37 4.50 -25.97
CA SER A 5 -16.43 5.08 -25.24
C SER A 5 -16.09 6.40 -24.52
N ASN A 6 -17.03 7.28 -24.55
CA ASN A 6 -17.25 8.41 -23.67
C ASN A 6 -17.38 8.04 -22.16
N ASP A 7 -17.11 6.81 -21.76
CA ASP A 7 -17.53 6.30 -20.45
C ASP A 7 -16.79 7.00 -19.30
N LEU A 8 -15.47 7.21 -19.41
CA LEU A 8 -14.75 7.89 -18.34
C LEU A 8 -15.08 9.38 -18.23
N LYS A 9 -15.50 10.05 -19.31
CA LYS A 9 -15.93 11.46 -19.27
C LYS A 9 -17.08 11.70 -18.30
N LYS A 10 -18.05 10.78 -18.25
CA LYS A 10 -19.17 10.83 -17.29
C LYS A 10 -18.64 10.85 -15.85
N TYR A 11 -17.69 10.00 -15.54
CA TYR A 11 -17.14 9.90 -14.18
C TYR A 11 -16.24 11.09 -13.83
N ILE A 12 -15.49 11.65 -14.79
CA ILE A 12 -14.76 12.91 -14.61
C ILE A 12 -15.72 14.03 -14.23
N GLN A 13 -16.88 14.15 -14.89
CA GLN A 13 -17.89 15.14 -14.55
C GLN A 13 -18.49 14.93 -13.14
N LEU A 14 -18.69 13.65 -12.76
CA LEU A 14 -19.17 13.32 -11.41
C LEU A 14 -18.16 13.67 -10.32
N VAL A 15 -16.86 13.44 -10.57
CA VAL A 15 -15.80 13.90 -9.66
C VAL A 15 -15.83 15.42 -9.58
N TYR A 16 -15.82 16.13 -10.71
CA TYR A 16 -15.84 17.60 -10.75
C TYR A 16 -17.02 18.20 -9.96
N SER A 17 -18.18 17.57 -10.00
CA SER A 17 -19.38 17.98 -9.26
C SER A 17 -19.50 17.43 -7.85
N ASN A 18 -18.46 16.71 -7.36
CA ASN A 18 -18.42 16.04 -6.05
C ASN A 18 -19.60 15.07 -5.81
N LYS A 19 -19.96 14.30 -6.84
CA LYS A 19 -21.09 13.35 -6.83
C LYS A 19 -20.67 11.90 -7.09
N LEU A 20 -19.37 11.60 -7.04
CA LEU A 20 -18.86 10.25 -7.27
C LEU A 20 -19.04 9.43 -5.99
N ASP A 21 -19.84 8.37 -6.06
CA ASP A 21 -19.99 7.39 -4.98
C ASP A 21 -19.11 6.14 -5.19
N SER A 22 -19.21 5.17 -4.29
CA SER A 22 -18.41 3.94 -4.36
C SER A 22 -18.75 3.10 -5.60
N LYS A 23 -20.02 2.97 -5.97
CA LYS A 23 -20.43 2.20 -7.16
C LYS A 23 -19.92 2.86 -8.45
N MET A 24 -20.12 4.17 -8.57
CA MET A 24 -19.64 4.95 -9.72
C MET A 24 -18.12 4.93 -9.81
N THR A 25 -17.42 4.93 -8.67
CA THR A 25 -15.96 4.76 -8.63
C THR A 25 -15.54 3.38 -9.14
N SER A 26 -16.24 2.32 -8.72
CA SER A 26 -16.02 0.95 -9.22
C SER A 26 -16.18 0.90 -10.73
N GLU A 27 -17.27 1.46 -11.28
CA GLU A 27 -17.50 1.53 -12.73
C GLU A 27 -16.40 2.31 -13.48
N ALA A 28 -15.95 3.45 -12.93
CA ALA A 28 -14.84 4.23 -13.49
C ALA A 28 -13.52 3.46 -13.50
N PHE A 29 -13.22 2.79 -12.39
CA PHE A 29 -12.03 1.93 -12.30
C PHE A 29 -12.09 0.73 -13.23
N ASP A 30 -13.28 0.14 -13.48
CA ASP A 30 -13.40 -0.95 -14.47
C ASP A 30 -13.09 -0.46 -15.89
N VAL A 31 -13.54 0.73 -16.28
CA VAL A 31 -13.16 1.35 -17.55
C VAL A 31 -11.65 1.53 -17.66
N ILE A 32 -11.01 2.09 -16.62
CA ILE A 32 -9.57 2.34 -16.58
C ILE A 32 -8.78 1.03 -16.62
N MET A 33 -9.09 0.10 -15.71
CA MET A 33 -8.34 -1.14 -15.51
C MET A 33 -8.65 -2.22 -16.57
N SER A 34 -9.56 -1.95 -17.49
CA SER A 34 -9.80 -2.73 -18.71
C SER A 34 -9.13 -2.13 -19.96
N GLY A 35 -8.44 -0.99 -19.82
CA GLY A 35 -7.76 -0.32 -20.92
C GLY A 35 -8.70 0.43 -21.87
N ASN A 36 -9.90 0.78 -21.41
CA ASN A 36 -10.92 1.46 -22.21
C ASN A 36 -10.90 2.99 -22.07
N ALA A 37 -9.90 3.55 -21.39
CA ALA A 37 -9.70 4.99 -21.22
C ALA A 37 -8.39 5.45 -21.86
N THR A 38 -8.36 6.68 -22.35
CA THR A 38 -7.12 7.30 -22.84
C THR A 38 -6.26 7.81 -21.68
N ASP A 39 -4.95 7.98 -21.89
CA ASP A 39 -4.02 8.55 -20.91
C ASP A 39 -4.53 9.90 -20.38
N GLY A 40 -5.03 10.78 -21.27
CA GLY A 40 -5.59 12.09 -20.91
C GLY A 40 -6.84 11.97 -20.03
N GLN A 41 -7.72 11.01 -20.29
CA GLN A 41 -8.90 10.77 -19.46
C GLN A 41 -8.51 10.24 -18.08
N ILE A 42 -7.56 9.30 -18.01
CA ILE A 42 -7.05 8.75 -16.74
C ILE A 42 -6.41 9.87 -15.93
N GLY A 43 -5.54 10.68 -16.55
CA GLY A 43 -4.89 11.81 -15.89
C GLY A 43 -5.91 12.81 -15.33
N ALA A 44 -6.89 13.22 -16.14
CA ALA A 44 -7.94 14.13 -15.71
C ALA A 44 -8.77 13.58 -14.53
N PHE A 45 -9.14 12.27 -14.58
CA PHE A 45 -9.89 11.62 -13.51
C PHE A 45 -9.08 11.58 -12.20
N LEU A 46 -7.83 11.16 -12.26
CA LEU A 46 -6.96 11.04 -11.07
C LEU A 46 -6.69 12.40 -10.41
N ILE A 47 -6.41 13.42 -11.22
CA ILE A 47 -6.15 14.78 -10.70
C ILE A 47 -7.42 15.41 -10.14
N ALA A 48 -8.56 15.27 -10.83
CA ALA A 48 -9.84 15.77 -10.31
C ALA A 48 -10.18 15.11 -8.96
N LEU A 49 -9.98 13.79 -8.84
CA LEU A 49 -10.21 13.04 -7.61
C LEU A 49 -9.28 13.51 -6.48
N GLN A 50 -8.01 13.79 -6.79
CA GLN A 50 -7.05 14.29 -5.81
C GLN A 50 -7.38 15.70 -5.32
N ILE A 51 -7.83 16.60 -6.21
CA ILE A 51 -8.20 17.97 -5.86
C ILE A 51 -9.47 18.03 -5.00
N ASN A 52 -10.46 17.19 -5.31
CA ASN A 52 -11.72 17.16 -4.56
C ASN A 52 -11.63 16.41 -3.22
N GLY A 53 -10.50 15.77 -2.95
CA GLY A 53 -10.29 14.96 -1.76
C GLY A 53 -10.77 13.51 -1.95
N ILE A 54 -9.86 12.59 -1.65
CA ILE A 54 -10.15 11.15 -1.68
C ILE A 54 -10.81 10.77 -0.36
N ASN A 55 -11.88 9.97 -0.43
CA ASN A 55 -12.59 9.47 0.73
C ASN A 55 -12.76 7.95 0.68
N LYS A 56 -13.33 7.35 1.72
CA LYS A 56 -13.52 5.90 1.82
C LYS A 56 -14.30 5.31 0.65
N ASN A 57 -15.32 5.99 0.12
CA ASN A 57 -16.13 5.48 -0.97
C ASN A 57 -15.33 5.34 -2.27
N HIS A 58 -14.44 6.29 -2.52
CA HIS A 58 -13.52 6.24 -3.65
C HIS A 58 -12.55 5.05 -3.51
N VAL A 59 -11.99 4.85 -2.32
CA VAL A 59 -11.08 3.74 -2.04
C VAL A 59 -11.80 2.39 -2.17
N LEU A 60 -12.98 2.24 -1.57
CA LEU A 60 -13.77 1.00 -1.65
C LEU A 60 -14.18 0.65 -3.09
N GLY A 61 -14.62 1.65 -3.87
CA GLY A 61 -14.97 1.44 -5.28
C GLY A 61 -13.76 1.00 -6.13
N ALA A 62 -12.61 1.61 -5.91
CA ALA A 62 -11.37 1.21 -6.58
C ALA A 62 -10.94 -0.22 -6.20
N LEU A 63 -11.00 -0.55 -4.90
CA LEU A 63 -10.65 -1.88 -4.39
C LEU A 63 -11.52 -2.98 -4.97
N ASP A 64 -12.83 -2.76 -5.14
CA ASP A 64 -13.74 -3.74 -5.71
C ASP A 64 -13.26 -4.26 -7.07
N ILE A 65 -12.85 -3.38 -7.95
CA ILE A 65 -12.35 -3.76 -9.28
C ILE A 65 -10.93 -4.29 -9.25
N MET A 66 -10.05 -3.66 -8.48
CA MET A 66 -8.66 -4.08 -8.41
C MET A 66 -8.52 -5.50 -7.84
N GLN A 67 -9.32 -5.86 -6.84
CA GLN A 67 -9.36 -7.21 -6.27
C GLN A 67 -9.89 -8.26 -7.25
N LYS A 68 -10.84 -7.90 -8.11
CA LYS A 68 -11.37 -8.80 -9.17
C LYS A 68 -10.34 -9.09 -10.26
N LYS A 69 -9.47 -8.12 -10.54
CA LYS A 69 -8.43 -8.22 -11.59
C LYS A 69 -7.07 -8.69 -11.06
N MET A 70 -6.94 -8.90 -9.77
CA MET A 70 -5.74 -9.35 -9.08
C MET A 70 -5.53 -10.86 -9.24
N ILE A 71 -4.27 -11.29 -9.36
CA ILE A 71 -3.89 -12.71 -9.28
C ILE A 71 -3.70 -13.07 -7.79
N PRO A 72 -4.60 -13.88 -7.20
CA PRO A 72 -4.55 -14.19 -5.78
C PRO A 72 -3.47 -15.22 -5.44
N VAL A 73 -3.07 -15.24 -4.17
CA VAL A 73 -2.20 -16.25 -3.57
C VAL A 73 -2.91 -16.88 -2.38
N ASN A 74 -2.86 -18.19 -2.26
CA ASN A 74 -3.39 -18.90 -1.10
C ASN A 74 -2.40 -18.76 0.07
N VAL A 75 -2.87 -18.27 1.21
CA VAL A 75 -2.02 -18.11 2.40
C VAL A 75 -2.77 -18.60 3.65
N PRO A 76 -2.08 -19.02 4.71
CA PRO A 76 -2.72 -19.38 5.97
C PRO A 76 -3.65 -18.27 6.49
N LYS A 77 -4.80 -18.63 7.05
CA LYS A 77 -5.83 -17.67 7.51
C LYS A 77 -5.34 -16.67 8.57
N ASN A 78 -4.34 -17.06 9.34
CA ASN A 78 -3.70 -16.24 10.36
C ASN A 78 -2.49 -15.44 9.82
N SER A 79 -2.28 -15.42 8.51
CA SER A 79 -1.23 -14.60 7.90
C SER A 79 -1.49 -13.13 8.11
N ILE A 80 -0.42 -12.38 8.32
CA ILE A 80 -0.45 -10.92 8.41
C ILE A 80 0.43 -10.30 7.33
N ASP A 81 0.20 -9.02 7.04
CA ASP A 81 1.07 -8.21 6.19
C ASP A 81 1.65 -7.04 6.98
N THR A 82 2.87 -6.67 6.66
CA THR A 82 3.54 -5.46 7.15
C THR A 82 3.90 -4.60 5.95
N CYS A 83 3.22 -3.48 5.78
CA CYS A 83 3.38 -2.65 4.60
C CYS A 83 3.18 -1.17 4.95
N GLY A 84 3.51 -0.30 4.02
CA GLY A 84 3.26 1.13 4.12
C GLY A 84 2.75 1.67 2.78
N THR A 85 2.15 2.84 2.82
CA THR A 85 1.75 3.57 1.60
C THR A 85 2.95 4.04 0.80
N GLY A 86 4.10 4.15 1.45
CA GLY A 86 5.31 4.69 0.85
C GLY A 86 5.21 6.17 0.51
N GLY A 87 6.28 6.67 -0.10
CA GLY A 87 6.27 8.02 -0.66
C GLY A 87 6.27 9.16 0.38
N ASP A 88 6.66 8.90 1.62
CA ASP A 88 6.80 9.90 2.68
C ASP A 88 7.96 10.90 2.42
N GLY A 89 8.89 10.53 1.53
CA GLY A 89 10.03 11.36 1.17
C GLY A 89 11.17 11.37 2.20
N ILE A 90 11.03 10.63 3.30
CA ILE A 90 12.01 10.64 4.41
C ILE A 90 13.24 9.80 4.08
N GLY A 91 13.08 8.74 3.29
CA GLY A 91 14.21 7.88 2.88
C GLY A 91 14.69 6.98 4.02
N SER A 92 13.78 6.48 4.81
CA SER A 92 14.05 5.56 5.93
C SER A 92 14.50 4.17 5.46
N LEU A 93 15.08 3.41 6.39
CA LEU A 93 15.33 1.98 6.24
C LEU A 93 14.02 1.24 5.88
N ASN A 94 14.11 0.12 5.17
CA ASN A 94 12.96 -0.74 4.86
C ASN A 94 12.43 -1.44 6.15
N VAL A 95 11.88 -0.65 7.08
CA VAL A 95 11.44 -1.09 8.42
C VAL A 95 10.38 -2.18 8.30
N SER A 96 9.37 -2.01 7.45
CA SER A 96 8.33 -3.02 7.25
C SER A 96 8.88 -4.36 6.72
N THR A 97 9.97 -4.34 5.92
CA THR A 97 10.63 -5.55 5.43
C THR A 97 11.45 -6.22 6.54
N ALA A 98 12.19 -5.46 7.32
CA ALA A 98 12.91 -5.98 8.48
C ALA A 98 11.93 -6.61 9.50
N THR A 99 10.84 -5.91 9.80
CA THR A 99 9.76 -6.40 10.67
C THR A 99 9.17 -7.72 10.17
N ALA A 100 8.97 -7.86 8.86
CA ALA A 100 8.45 -9.10 8.28
C ALA A 100 9.32 -10.31 8.60
N PHE A 101 10.65 -10.19 8.51
CA PHE A 101 11.57 -11.27 8.86
C PHE A 101 11.53 -11.61 10.35
N VAL A 102 11.52 -10.61 11.22
CA VAL A 102 11.47 -10.83 12.69
C VAL A 102 10.17 -11.54 13.07
N VAL A 103 9.05 -11.10 12.56
CA VAL A 103 7.73 -11.68 12.88
C VAL A 103 7.60 -13.09 12.30
N ALA A 104 8.06 -13.34 11.08
CA ALA A 104 8.10 -14.67 10.51
C ALA A 104 8.98 -15.63 11.32
N GLY A 105 10.15 -15.16 11.78
CA GLY A 105 11.05 -15.91 12.67
C GLY A 105 10.44 -16.24 14.03
N SER A 106 9.42 -15.48 14.48
CA SER A 106 8.66 -15.80 15.69
C SER A 106 7.55 -16.83 15.48
N GLY A 107 7.37 -17.34 14.25
CA GLY A 107 6.40 -18.38 13.90
C GLY A 107 5.04 -17.86 13.41
N ILE A 108 4.92 -16.54 13.15
CA ILE A 108 3.69 -15.94 12.61
C ILE A 108 3.82 -15.85 11.08
N PRO A 109 2.87 -16.41 10.29
CA PRO A 109 2.97 -16.37 8.84
C PRO A 109 2.86 -14.94 8.31
N ILE A 110 3.83 -14.54 7.49
CA ILE A 110 3.86 -13.22 6.82
C ILE A 110 3.62 -13.38 5.33
N ALA A 111 2.52 -12.83 4.85
CA ALA A 111 2.19 -12.69 3.44
C ALA A 111 2.48 -11.25 3.00
N LYS A 112 3.77 -10.94 2.77
CA LYS A 112 4.19 -9.56 2.51
C LYS A 112 3.90 -9.15 1.07
N HIS A 113 3.12 -8.07 0.91
CA HIS A 113 2.93 -7.41 -0.37
C HIS A 113 3.88 -6.21 -0.49
N GLY A 114 4.55 -6.08 -1.62
CA GLY A 114 5.52 -5.01 -1.81
C GLY A 114 5.91 -4.75 -3.26
N ASN A 115 6.71 -3.69 -3.46
CA ASN A 115 7.12 -3.25 -4.79
C ASN A 115 8.57 -2.76 -4.78
N LYS A 116 9.11 -2.47 -5.98
CA LYS A 116 10.31 -1.65 -6.15
C LYS A 116 10.02 -0.18 -5.84
N ALA A 117 11.06 0.57 -5.54
CA ALA A 117 10.95 2.01 -5.34
C ALA A 117 10.40 2.70 -6.59
N LEU A 118 9.44 3.62 -6.40
CA LEU A 118 8.97 4.52 -7.44
C LEU A 118 9.56 5.93 -7.27
N THR A 119 9.64 6.40 -6.03
CA THR A 119 10.12 7.75 -5.67
C THR A 119 11.15 7.74 -4.57
N SER A 120 11.22 6.67 -3.75
CA SER A 120 12.23 6.46 -2.72
C SER A 120 13.52 5.86 -3.30
N LYS A 121 14.59 5.81 -2.48
CA LYS A 121 15.88 5.23 -2.88
C LYS A 121 15.85 3.70 -2.99
N CYS A 122 14.98 3.03 -2.23
CA CYS A 122 14.94 1.58 -2.14
C CYS A 122 13.53 1.11 -1.73
N GLY A 123 12.90 0.27 -2.54
CA GLY A 123 11.68 -0.43 -2.20
C GLY A 123 11.95 -1.80 -1.56
N SER A 124 10.89 -2.46 -1.09
CA SER A 124 11.01 -3.80 -0.47
C SER A 124 11.59 -4.85 -1.44
N ALA A 125 11.18 -4.83 -2.71
CA ALA A 125 11.70 -5.75 -3.70
C ALA A 125 13.18 -5.51 -4.00
N ASP A 126 13.63 -4.24 -4.02
CA ASP A 126 15.02 -3.89 -4.28
C ASP A 126 15.94 -4.45 -3.17
N VAL A 127 15.52 -4.33 -1.91
CA VAL A 127 16.30 -4.86 -0.78
C VAL A 127 16.33 -6.38 -0.75
N LEU A 128 15.23 -7.05 -1.15
CA LEU A 128 15.21 -8.51 -1.24
C LEU A 128 16.16 -9.03 -2.33
N GLU A 129 16.19 -8.39 -3.50
CA GLU A 129 17.16 -8.73 -4.55
C GLU A 129 18.60 -8.51 -4.07
N ALA A 130 18.89 -7.42 -3.32
CA ALA A 130 20.20 -7.18 -2.73
C ALA A 130 20.58 -8.21 -1.64
N LEU A 131 19.59 -8.83 -1.01
CA LEU A 131 19.77 -9.99 -0.10
C LEU A 131 19.92 -11.32 -0.85
N ASN A 132 19.95 -11.32 -2.18
CA ASN A 132 19.94 -12.50 -3.06
C ASN A 132 18.66 -13.36 -2.92
N ILE A 133 17.55 -12.75 -2.54
CA ILE A 133 16.25 -13.41 -2.47
C ILE A 133 15.55 -13.24 -3.82
N LYS A 134 15.26 -14.37 -4.48
CA LYS A 134 14.56 -14.38 -5.77
C LYS A 134 13.10 -13.98 -5.60
N LEU A 135 12.62 -13.07 -6.45
CA LEU A 135 11.21 -12.72 -6.53
C LEU A 135 10.45 -13.83 -7.28
N ILE A 136 9.47 -14.41 -6.64
CA ILE A 136 8.67 -15.53 -7.15
C ILE A 136 7.38 -14.99 -7.76
N ALA A 137 7.06 -15.42 -8.98
CA ALA A 137 5.83 -15.01 -9.67
C ALA A 137 4.69 -16.07 -9.54
N ASP A 138 5.03 -17.32 -9.37
CA ASP A 138 4.07 -18.43 -9.31
C ASP A 138 3.34 -18.44 -7.95
N PRO A 139 1.99 -18.28 -7.92
CA PRO A 139 1.21 -18.36 -6.70
C PRO A 139 1.38 -19.67 -5.91
N ILE A 140 1.59 -20.79 -6.59
CA ILE A 140 1.76 -22.11 -5.95
C ILE A 140 3.12 -22.18 -5.22
N GLU A 141 4.17 -21.65 -5.82
CA GLU A 141 5.47 -21.56 -5.16
C GLU A 141 5.46 -20.60 -3.97
N LEU A 142 4.70 -19.49 -4.05
CA LEU A 142 4.51 -18.57 -2.93
C LEU A 142 3.72 -19.21 -1.78
N GLU A 143 2.68 -19.99 -2.08
CA GLU A 143 1.93 -20.77 -1.10
C GLU A 143 2.83 -21.77 -0.38
N LYS A 144 3.66 -22.51 -1.13
CA LYS A 144 4.65 -23.43 -0.57
C LYS A 144 5.64 -22.72 0.34
N CYS A 145 6.17 -21.58 -0.11
CA CYS A 145 7.14 -20.78 0.64
C CYS A 145 6.58 -20.35 2.02
N ILE A 146 5.37 -19.77 2.06
CA ILE A 146 4.79 -19.33 3.35
C ILE A 146 4.48 -20.51 4.28
N ASN A 147 4.09 -21.66 3.75
CA ASN A 147 3.81 -22.84 4.57
C ASN A 147 5.10 -23.50 5.11
N GLU A 148 6.23 -23.41 4.41
CA GLU A 148 7.49 -24.01 4.84
C GLU A 148 8.33 -23.12 5.76
N ILE A 149 8.37 -21.80 5.48
CA ILE A 149 9.25 -20.86 6.19
C ILE A 149 8.54 -19.66 6.81
N ASN A 150 7.20 -19.70 6.91
CA ASN A 150 6.36 -18.63 7.48
C ASN A 150 6.46 -17.27 6.79
N ILE A 151 7.01 -17.15 5.61
CA ILE A 151 7.06 -15.90 4.87
C ILE A 151 6.99 -16.12 3.38
N CYS A 152 6.21 -15.29 2.67
CA CYS A 152 6.32 -15.12 1.23
C CYS A 152 6.30 -13.64 0.86
N PHE A 153 6.89 -13.31 -0.27
CA PHE A 153 6.90 -11.95 -0.81
C PHE A 153 6.16 -11.90 -2.14
N MET A 154 5.03 -11.21 -2.15
CA MET A 154 4.17 -11.02 -3.32
C MET A 154 4.54 -9.71 -4.00
N PHE A 155 5.31 -9.80 -5.08
CA PHE A 155 5.76 -8.65 -5.85
C PHE A 155 4.60 -8.05 -6.65
N ALA A 156 4.21 -6.82 -6.37
CA ALA A 156 3.01 -6.18 -6.91
C ALA A 156 2.84 -6.29 -8.45
N PRO A 157 3.86 -6.09 -9.29
CA PRO A 157 3.74 -6.25 -10.74
C PRO A 157 3.29 -7.64 -11.21
N PHE A 158 3.62 -8.70 -10.46
CA PHE A 158 3.21 -10.05 -10.82
C PHE A 158 1.74 -10.33 -10.52
N HIS A 159 1.18 -9.64 -9.53
CA HIS A 159 -0.19 -9.89 -9.05
C HIS A 159 -1.22 -8.86 -9.55
N HIS A 160 -0.78 -7.72 -10.06
CA HIS A 160 -1.67 -6.64 -10.53
C HIS A 160 -1.44 -6.29 -12.01
N PRO A 161 -1.71 -7.22 -12.96
CA PRO A 161 -1.41 -7.01 -14.38
C PRO A 161 -2.17 -5.82 -14.99
N ALA A 162 -3.32 -5.44 -14.44
CA ALA A 162 -4.10 -4.30 -14.89
C ALA A 162 -3.41 -2.95 -14.62
N MET A 163 -2.43 -2.89 -13.72
CA MET A 163 -1.65 -1.66 -13.45
C MET A 163 -0.90 -1.14 -14.69
N LYS A 164 -0.66 -1.98 -15.70
CA LYS A 164 -0.06 -1.56 -16.98
C LYS A 164 -0.82 -0.42 -17.65
N TYR A 165 -2.14 -0.32 -17.45
CA TYR A 165 -2.96 0.71 -18.07
C TYR A 165 -2.82 2.10 -17.42
N VAL A 166 -2.26 2.18 -16.21
CA VAL A 166 -2.12 3.42 -15.45
C VAL A 166 -0.67 3.79 -15.13
N GLY A 167 0.26 2.85 -15.30
CA GLY A 167 1.65 3.03 -14.90
C GLY A 167 2.32 4.25 -15.53
N LYS A 168 2.17 4.41 -16.84
CA LYS A 168 2.71 5.55 -17.60
C LYS A 168 2.10 6.87 -17.12
N VAL A 169 0.78 6.94 -17.02
CA VAL A 169 0.07 8.16 -16.61
C VAL A 169 0.49 8.58 -15.20
N ARG A 170 0.60 7.63 -14.26
CA ARG A 170 1.07 7.91 -12.90
C ARG A 170 2.49 8.47 -12.87
N GLN A 171 3.37 7.95 -13.72
CA GLN A 171 4.73 8.43 -13.84
C GLN A 171 4.78 9.87 -14.40
N GLU A 172 3.98 10.16 -15.44
CA GLU A 172 3.87 11.48 -16.05
C GLU A 172 3.25 12.52 -15.12
N ILE A 173 2.25 12.15 -14.32
CA ILE A 173 1.63 13.03 -13.31
C ILE A 173 2.64 13.38 -12.21
N GLY A 174 3.47 12.44 -11.75
CA GLY A 174 4.54 12.67 -10.78
C GLY A 174 4.10 13.05 -9.36
N ILE A 175 2.79 13.08 -9.06
CA ILE A 175 2.26 13.36 -7.72
C ILE A 175 1.49 12.16 -7.16
N ARG A 176 1.17 12.21 -5.87
CA ARG A 176 0.34 11.19 -5.22
C ARG A 176 -1.07 11.22 -5.78
N THR A 177 -1.64 10.04 -5.96
CA THR A 177 -3.02 9.81 -6.38
C THR A 177 -3.65 8.73 -5.52
N ILE A 178 -4.91 8.41 -5.74
CA ILE A 178 -5.60 7.30 -5.05
C ILE A 178 -4.79 5.99 -5.10
N PHE A 179 -4.03 5.72 -6.16
CA PHE A 179 -3.20 4.51 -6.28
C PHE A 179 -2.12 4.40 -5.20
N ASN A 180 -1.68 5.50 -4.61
CA ASN A 180 -0.73 5.47 -3.49
C ASN A 180 -1.37 4.96 -2.20
N MET A 181 -2.70 5.03 -2.10
CA MET A 181 -3.46 4.50 -0.97
C MET A 181 -3.91 3.05 -1.17
N LEU A 182 -3.94 2.54 -2.41
CA LEU A 182 -4.51 1.21 -2.69
C LEU A 182 -3.55 0.06 -2.40
N GLY A 183 -2.23 0.28 -2.51
CA GLY A 183 -1.22 -0.77 -2.42
C GLY A 183 -1.36 -1.68 -1.20
N PRO A 184 -1.35 -1.16 0.03
CA PRO A 184 -1.49 -1.98 1.24
C PRO A 184 -2.84 -2.71 1.35
N LEU A 185 -3.90 -2.18 0.74
CA LEU A 185 -5.25 -2.76 0.79
C LEU A 185 -5.46 -3.88 -0.24
N LEU A 186 -4.53 -4.02 -1.19
CA LEU A 186 -4.58 -4.94 -2.33
C LEU A 186 -3.64 -6.15 -2.17
N ASN A 187 -3.43 -6.62 -0.95
CA ASN A 187 -2.62 -7.80 -0.70
C ASN A 187 -3.20 -9.04 -1.41
N PRO A 188 -2.43 -9.72 -2.29
CA PRO A 188 -2.90 -10.89 -3.04
C PRO A 188 -3.32 -12.08 -2.16
N GLY A 189 -2.77 -12.21 -0.97
CA GLY A 189 -3.16 -13.21 0.02
C GLY A 189 -4.47 -12.89 0.75
N LYS A 190 -5.08 -11.73 0.48
CA LYS A 190 -6.33 -11.27 1.13
C LYS A 190 -6.30 -11.39 2.65
N VAL A 191 -5.18 -11.04 3.25
CA VAL A 191 -4.98 -11.12 4.70
C VAL A 191 -6.02 -10.29 5.46
N ASN A 192 -6.42 -10.78 6.64
CA ASN A 192 -7.40 -10.11 7.50
C ASN A 192 -6.78 -9.19 8.55
N SER A 193 -5.46 -9.25 8.70
CA SER A 193 -4.72 -8.47 9.70
C SER A 193 -3.49 -7.86 9.05
N GLN A 194 -3.26 -6.58 9.32
CA GLN A 194 -2.15 -5.83 8.71
C GLN A 194 -1.59 -4.82 9.71
N LEU A 195 -0.27 -4.62 9.66
CA LEU A 195 0.36 -3.41 10.17
C LEU A 195 0.61 -2.50 8.97
N VAL A 196 -0.10 -1.37 8.93
CA VAL A 196 -0.04 -0.45 7.78
C VAL A 196 0.48 0.90 8.20
N GLY A 197 1.59 1.31 7.61
CA GLY A 197 2.09 2.67 7.72
C GLY A 197 1.43 3.62 6.72
N VAL A 198 1.07 4.83 7.17
CA VAL A 198 0.47 5.86 6.34
C VAL A 198 1.12 7.22 6.57
N PHE A 199 1.19 8.03 5.53
CA PHE A 199 1.94 9.31 5.54
C PHE A 199 1.18 10.50 6.17
N SER A 200 -0.09 10.34 6.58
CA SER A 200 -0.86 11.41 7.22
C SER A 200 -2.02 10.89 8.07
N GLU A 201 -2.48 11.71 9.01
CA GLU A 201 -3.64 11.41 9.86
C GLU A 201 -4.94 11.32 9.06
N GLU A 202 -5.09 12.13 8.01
CA GLU A 202 -6.24 12.07 7.10
C GLU A 202 -6.32 10.69 6.43
N VAL A 203 -5.21 10.20 5.87
CA VAL A 203 -5.12 8.86 5.28
C VAL A 203 -5.34 7.79 6.34
N GLN A 204 -4.83 7.97 7.56
CA GLN A 204 -5.05 7.05 8.68
C GLN A 204 -6.53 6.88 9.00
N THR A 205 -7.29 7.98 9.02
CA THR A 205 -8.75 7.98 9.25
C THR A 205 -9.48 7.23 8.12
N ILE A 206 -9.17 7.53 6.86
CA ILE A 206 -9.76 6.85 5.71
C ILE A 206 -9.47 5.34 5.76
N TYR A 207 -8.24 4.94 6.09
CA TYR A 207 -7.87 3.53 6.25
C TYR A 207 -8.65 2.84 7.36
N GLY A 208 -8.84 3.52 8.50
CA GLY A 208 -9.66 3.01 9.60
C GLY A 208 -11.08 2.67 9.15
N GLU A 209 -11.72 3.59 8.44
CA GLU A 209 -13.06 3.41 7.90
C GLU A 209 -13.12 2.29 6.83
N VAL A 210 -12.16 2.26 5.91
CA VAL A 210 -12.09 1.24 4.86
C VAL A 210 -11.87 -0.16 5.45
N LEU A 211 -10.96 -0.31 6.39
CA LEU A 211 -10.66 -1.59 7.03
C LEU A 211 -11.83 -2.12 7.85
N MET A 212 -12.63 -1.22 8.45
CA MET A 212 -13.89 -1.58 9.09
C MET A 212 -14.89 -2.18 8.10
N GLU A 213 -15.13 -1.52 6.97
CA GLU A 213 -16.03 -2.01 5.91
C GLU A 213 -15.56 -3.35 5.31
N LEU A 214 -14.23 -3.56 5.26
CA LEU A 214 -13.64 -4.81 4.79
C LEU A 214 -13.58 -5.92 5.86
N ASN A 215 -14.10 -5.68 7.06
CA ASN A 215 -14.02 -6.59 8.20
C ASN A 215 -12.58 -6.98 8.59
N ARG A 216 -11.62 -6.06 8.40
CA ARG A 216 -10.19 -6.22 8.76
C ARG A 216 -9.85 -5.50 10.07
N ASN A 217 -10.69 -5.62 11.08
CA ASN A 217 -10.62 -4.91 12.36
C ASN A 217 -9.46 -5.32 13.27
N LYS A 218 -8.71 -6.37 12.93
CA LYS A 218 -7.46 -6.76 13.61
C LYS A 218 -6.22 -6.07 13.04
N SER A 219 -6.42 -5.11 12.14
CA SER A 219 -5.32 -4.32 11.57
C SER A 219 -4.93 -3.18 12.50
N ILE A 220 -3.68 -2.73 12.36
CA ILE A 220 -3.13 -1.55 13.05
C ILE A 220 -2.63 -0.58 11.98
N ILE A 221 -3.07 0.67 12.05
CA ILE A 221 -2.64 1.73 11.15
C ILE A 221 -1.77 2.69 11.94
N VAL A 222 -0.55 2.94 11.46
CA VAL A 222 0.42 3.81 12.12
C VAL A 222 0.76 5.02 11.24
N SER A 223 1.00 6.16 11.87
CA SER A 223 1.58 7.34 11.26
C SER A 223 2.65 7.89 12.21
N GLY A 224 3.86 7.94 11.76
CA GLY A 224 5.00 8.37 12.56
C GLY A 224 5.18 9.88 12.59
N GLY A 225 6.00 10.33 13.54
CA GLY A 225 6.40 11.72 13.62
C GLY A 225 6.96 12.23 12.28
N PHE A 226 6.67 13.50 11.97
CA PHE A 226 7.10 14.20 10.74
C PHE A 226 6.53 13.60 9.42
N GLY A 227 5.42 12.86 9.48
CA GLY A 227 4.75 12.29 8.31
C GLY A 227 5.38 11.01 7.78
N MET A 228 6.17 10.33 8.61
CA MET A 228 6.72 9.01 8.29
C MET A 228 5.62 7.96 8.25
N ASP A 229 5.65 7.07 7.26
CA ASP A 229 4.72 5.94 7.17
C ASP A 229 5.19 4.70 7.95
N GLU A 230 6.01 4.92 8.98
CA GLU A 230 6.49 3.96 9.97
C GLU A 230 6.44 4.61 11.36
N ILE A 231 6.55 3.82 12.42
CA ILE A 231 6.75 4.37 13.76
C ILE A 231 8.13 5.03 13.83
N ASN A 232 8.14 6.31 14.20
CA ASN A 232 9.36 7.09 14.30
C ASN A 232 9.85 7.17 15.75
N ILE A 233 11.17 7.09 15.94
CA ILE A 233 11.81 7.30 17.24
C ILE A 233 11.73 8.77 17.68
N ASN A 234 11.50 9.70 16.74
CA ASN A 234 11.36 11.12 16.97
C ASN A 234 9.93 11.60 16.68
N GLY A 235 9.48 12.57 17.48
CA GLY A 235 8.15 13.16 17.33
C GLY A 235 7.02 12.30 17.88
N GLU A 236 5.81 12.73 17.60
CA GLU A 236 4.57 12.05 18.03
C GLU A 236 4.14 11.02 17.00
N ASN A 237 3.99 9.79 17.44
CA ASN A 237 3.42 8.70 16.65
C ASN A 237 1.93 8.55 16.93
N LYS A 238 1.18 8.11 15.93
CA LYS A 238 -0.25 7.87 16.00
C LYS A 238 -0.56 6.41 15.63
N ILE A 239 -1.37 5.76 16.45
CA ILE A 239 -1.87 4.40 16.20
C ILE A 239 -3.39 4.46 16.14
N LEU A 240 -3.96 3.81 15.13
CA LEU A 240 -5.39 3.61 14.96
C LEU A 240 -5.67 2.11 14.78
N VAL A 241 -6.52 1.56 15.62
CA VAL A 241 -7.19 0.27 15.39
C VAL A 241 -8.55 0.58 14.78
N PRO A 242 -8.96 -0.08 13.67
CA PRO A 242 -10.27 0.18 13.06
C PRO A 242 -11.41 0.13 14.09
N GLY A 243 -12.26 1.16 14.12
CA GLY A 243 -13.34 1.30 15.08
C GLY A 243 -12.96 1.88 16.45
N SER A 244 -11.71 2.26 16.66
CA SER A 244 -11.25 2.93 17.88
C SER A 244 -10.86 4.39 17.62
N GLU A 245 -10.49 5.11 18.69
CA GLU A 245 -9.89 6.44 18.58
C GLU A 245 -8.38 6.35 18.29
N ILE A 246 -7.84 7.40 17.67
CA ILE A 246 -6.41 7.53 17.44
C ILE A 246 -5.69 7.70 18.78
N LYS A 247 -4.74 6.83 19.06
CA LYS A 247 -3.85 6.94 20.22
C LYS A 247 -2.53 7.55 19.79
N LYS A 248 -2.02 8.46 20.63
CA LYS A 248 -0.76 9.17 20.40
C LYS A 248 0.29 8.73 21.43
N PHE A 249 1.53 8.63 21.00
CA PHE A 249 2.65 8.31 21.86
C PHE A 249 3.97 8.82 21.28
N THR A 250 5.00 8.92 22.13
CA THR A 250 6.39 9.19 21.72
C THR A 250 7.25 8.00 22.10
N ALA A 251 8.41 7.84 21.48
CA ALA A 251 9.37 6.80 21.86
C ALA A 251 9.72 6.86 23.36
N SER A 252 9.90 8.05 23.92
CA SER A 252 10.20 8.24 25.33
C SER A 252 9.05 7.81 26.25
N SER A 253 7.80 7.98 25.86
CA SER A 253 6.62 7.58 26.66
C SER A 253 6.48 6.07 26.81
N ILE A 254 7.11 5.30 25.93
CA ILE A 254 7.16 3.82 25.98
C ILE A 254 8.51 3.28 26.42
N GLY A 255 9.35 4.12 27.03
CA GLY A 255 10.63 3.73 27.64
C GLY A 255 11.82 3.68 26.68
N ILE A 256 11.66 4.04 25.41
CA ILE A 256 12.75 4.11 24.43
C ILE A 256 13.45 5.48 24.61
N LYS A 257 14.71 5.46 25.06
CA LYS A 257 15.51 6.66 25.37
C LYS A 257 16.82 6.65 24.60
N ASN A 258 17.39 7.84 24.39
CA ASN A 258 18.73 8.03 23.81
C ASN A 258 18.92 7.39 22.43
N GLN A 259 17.94 7.53 21.56
CA GLN A 259 18.04 7.08 20.17
C GLN A 259 18.74 8.12 19.31
N ASN A 260 19.59 7.66 18.40
CA ASN A 260 20.17 8.52 17.39
C ASN A 260 19.17 8.70 16.25
N GLU A 261 18.90 9.95 15.84
CA GLU A 261 17.99 10.27 14.75
C GLU A 261 18.35 9.54 13.44
N LYS A 262 19.63 9.27 13.24
CA LYS A 262 20.15 8.58 12.05
C LYS A 262 19.99 7.05 12.07
N ASP A 263 19.51 6.48 13.16
CA ASP A 263 19.40 5.02 13.28
C ASP A 263 18.33 4.43 12.34
N LEU A 264 17.38 5.24 11.88
CA LEU A 264 16.37 4.86 10.88
C LEU A 264 16.69 5.34 9.46
N ASP A 265 17.82 6.02 9.24
CA ASP A 265 18.20 6.48 7.91
C ASP A 265 18.43 5.27 6.99
N GLY A 266 17.77 5.30 5.84
CA GLY A 266 17.97 4.35 4.76
C GLY A 266 18.96 4.85 3.72
N GLY A 267 19.35 3.95 2.85
CA GLY A 267 20.23 4.20 1.72
C GLY A 267 19.75 3.50 0.45
N ASP A 268 20.69 3.09 -0.37
CA ASP A 268 20.43 2.22 -1.51
C ASP A 268 20.10 0.77 -1.05
N ALA A 269 19.78 -0.08 -1.99
CA ALA A 269 19.37 -1.45 -1.71
C ALA A 269 20.47 -2.27 -0.98
N ILE A 270 21.74 -2.04 -1.32
CA ILE A 270 22.87 -2.74 -0.69
C ILE A 270 23.04 -2.28 0.75
N TYR A 271 22.99 -0.97 1.00
CA TYR A 271 23.06 -0.41 2.32
C TYR A 271 21.94 -0.96 3.22
N ASN A 272 20.69 -0.90 2.74
CA ASN A 272 19.53 -1.37 3.50
C ASN A 272 19.57 -2.88 3.75
N ALA A 273 20.01 -3.67 2.76
CA ALA A 273 20.20 -5.11 2.91
C ALA A 273 21.22 -5.45 4.02
N ASN A 274 22.33 -4.72 4.07
CA ASN A 274 23.34 -4.91 5.12
C ASN A 274 22.86 -4.49 6.53
N ARG A 275 21.93 -3.54 6.60
CA ARG A 275 21.30 -3.13 7.87
C ARG A 275 20.27 -4.13 8.38
N ILE A 276 19.64 -4.90 7.48
CA ILE A 276 18.65 -5.92 7.82
C ILE A 276 19.30 -7.25 8.25
N LYS A 277 20.49 -7.58 7.71
CA LYS A 277 21.28 -8.75 8.15
C LYS A 277 21.71 -8.66 9.60
#